data_d165d870b6204cf29a0d5c85c3add935
#
_entry.id   d165d870b6204cf29a0d5c85c3add935
#
_cell.length_a   1.000
_cell.length_b   1.000
_cell.length_c   1.000
_cell.angle_alpha   90.00
_cell.angle_beta   90.00
_cell.angle_gamma   90.00
#
_symmetry.space_group_name_H-M   'P 1'
#
loop_
_entity.id
_entity.type
_entity.pdbx_description
1 polymer ?
#
loop_
_entity_poly.entity_id
_entity_poly.type
_entity_poly.pdbx_seq_one_letter_code
_entity_poly.pdbx_strand_id
1 'polypeptide(L)'
;LSPRWAEDVVALRDVRERLDVGVHLDWTSSFAVDAGHGSGLGMVMARAALRLYKPKLIEDEIERQLDAFEAHWQAEPDHIDGHQHVQQFAVFRHALAEVLMRRYGHSAKRPWLRVSQVAQPGLKAKVISAMGAHGLQQWATQQNWPTVGPLLGAYGFDGSMDDYARHMQGWLAHLPQDKLAVIMCHPAVSAQSDDAIGTARKREFAYLAGHDFVQHMFDAGVRLVRGSGKPIEA
;
A
#
# COMPACT_ATOMS: atom_id res chain seq x y z
N LEU A 1 -10.68 5.86 6.14
CA LEU A 1 -9.95 7.12 5.91
C LEU A 1 -9.57 7.76 7.23
N SER A 2 -8.35 8.25 7.33
CA SER A 2 -7.91 9.02 8.49
C SER A 2 -8.84 10.22 8.72
N PRO A 3 -9.30 10.49 9.96
CA PRO A 3 -10.06 11.69 10.27
C PRO A 3 -9.31 12.99 9.92
N ARG A 4 -7.99 12.93 9.84
CA ARG A 4 -7.12 14.06 9.51
C ARG A 4 -6.87 14.24 8.02
N TRP A 5 -7.47 13.42 7.15
CA TRP A 5 -7.19 13.49 5.70
C TRP A 5 -7.42 14.89 5.12
N ALA A 6 -8.49 15.56 5.53
CA ALA A 6 -8.80 16.93 5.08
C ALA A 6 -7.71 17.96 5.44
N GLU A 7 -7.00 17.77 6.53
CA GLU A 7 -5.91 18.63 6.99
C GLU A 7 -4.58 18.23 6.34
N ASP A 8 -4.26 16.94 6.38
CA ASP A 8 -2.97 16.40 5.95
C ASP A 8 -2.78 16.54 4.41
N VAL A 9 -3.85 16.49 3.64
CA VAL A 9 -3.83 16.63 2.17
C VAL A 9 -3.26 17.97 1.69
N VAL A 10 -3.38 19.02 2.49
CA VAL A 10 -2.91 20.36 2.12
C VAL A 10 -1.40 20.35 1.90
N ALA A 11 -0.65 19.79 2.85
CA ALA A 11 0.81 19.69 2.74
C ALA A 11 1.27 18.76 1.59
N LEU A 12 0.48 17.73 1.28
CA LEU A 12 0.79 16.83 0.17
C LEU A 12 0.64 17.48 -1.20
N ARG A 13 -0.25 18.47 -1.34
CA ARG A 13 -0.44 19.19 -2.60
C ARG A 13 0.80 19.98 -3.02
N ASP A 14 1.55 20.52 -2.07
CA ASP A 14 2.75 21.30 -2.34
C ASP A 14 3.89 20.44 -2.94
N VAL A 15 3.83 19.13 -2.71
CA VAL A 15 4.85 18.18 -3.17
C VAL A 15 4.30 17.15 -4.17
N ARG A 16 3.09 17.38 -4.71
CA ARG A 16 2.39 16.43 -5.60
C ARG A 16 3.19 16.00 -6.84
N GLU A 17 4.06 16.85 -7.35
CA GLU A 17 4.91 16.51 -8.50
C GLU A 17 6.05 15.56 -8.15
N ARG A 18 6.34 15.41 -6.86
CA ARG A 18 7.47 14.61 -6.35
C ARG A 18 7.05 13.24 -5.83
N LEU A 19 5.75 12.94 -5.75
CA LEU A 19 5.26 11.68 -5.18
C LEU A 19 3.96 11.24 -5.84
N ASP A 20 3.62 9.97 -5.69
CA ASP A 20 2.29 9.45 -5.98
C ASP A 20 1.46 9.43 -4.70
N VAL A 21 0.24 9.95 -4.77
CA VAL A 21 -0.72 9.92 -3.65
C VAL A 21 -1.89 9.03 -4.00
N GLY A 22 -2.18 8.07 -3.14
CA GLY A 22 -3.20 7.07 -3.43
C GLY A 22 -4.06 6.69 -2.23
N VAL A 23 -5.03 5.83 -2.48
CA VAL A 23 -5.96 5.33 -1.48
C VAL A 23 -5.46 4.04 -0.90
N HIS A 24 -5.28 4.03 0.43
CA HIS A 24 -5.02 2.84 1.23
C HIS A 24 -6.35 2.30 1.76
N LEU A 25 -6.99 1.41 1.00
CA LEU A 25 -8.29 0.83 1.34
C LEU A 25 -8.23 0.11 2.68
N ASP A 26 -9.22 0.36 3.53
CA ASP A 26 -9.16 -0.06 4.92
C ASP A 26 -10.44 -0.79 5.38
N TRP A 27 -10.24 -1.96 6.01
CA TRP A 27 -11.24 -2.76 6.72
C TRP A 27 -10.71 -3.33 8.04
N THR A 28 -9.47 -3.02 8.39
CA THR A 28 -8.81 -3.73 9.50
C THR A 28 -8.13 -2.82 10.52
N SER A 29 -8.09 -1.52 10.29
CA SER A 29 -7.63 -0.54 11.27
C SER A 29 -8.71 -0.22 12.32
N SER A 30 -8.30 0.46 13.40
CA SER A 30 -9.24 1.01 14.39
C SER A 30 -10.24 1.97 13.74
N PHE A 31 -9.82 2.79 12.79
CA PHE A 31 -10.71 3.71 12.06
C PHE A 31 -11.84 2.98 11.31
N ALA A 32 -11.53 1.86 10.66
CA ALA A 32 -12.54 1.06 9.96
C ALA A 32 -13.50 0.37 10.94
N VAL A 33 -12.97 -0.09 12.08
CA VAL A 33 -13.77 -0.70 13.15
C VAL A 33 -14.72 0.32 13.77
N ASP A 34 -14.23 1.50 14.12
CA ASP A 34 -15.01 2.60 14.71
C ASP A 34 -16.07 3.12 13.75
N ALA A 35 -15.79 3.11 12.44
CA ALA A 35 -16.73 3.46 11.38
C ALA A 35 -17.77 2.34 11.09
N GLY A 36 -17.66 1.17 11.72
CA GLY A 36 -18.63 0.08 11.67
C GLY A 36 -18.56 -0.83 10.44
N HIS A 37 -17.62 -0.63 9.52
CA HIS A 37 -17.43 -1.50 8.34
C HIS A 37 -16.26 -2.47 8.48
N GLY A 38 -15.37 -2.24 9.46
CA GLY A 38 -14.17 -3.03 9.70
C GLY A 38 -14.27 -4.05 10.81
N SER A 39 -13.26 -4.91 10.88
CA SER A 39 -13.00 -5.82 12.00
C SER A 39 -11.54 -6.27 11.99
N GLY A 40 -11.07 -6.95 13.05
CA GLY A 40 -9.69 -7.45 13.08
C GLY A 40 -9.34 -8.35 11.88
N LEU A 41 -8.08 -8.30 11.42
CA LEU A 41 -7.61 -8.99 10.22
C LEU A 41 -8.04 -10.45 10.12
N GLY A 42 -7.93 -11.22 11.21
CA GLY A 42 -8.30 -12.63 11.22
C GLY A 42 -9.78 -12.86 10.87
N MET A 43 -10.67 -11.99 11.36
CA MET A 43 -12.10 -12.03 11.06
C MET A 43 -12.35 -11.65 9.60
N VAL A 44 -11.72 -10.58 9.11
CA VAL A 44 -11.83 -10.16 7.70
C VAL A 44 -11.37 -11.27 6.78
N MET A 45 -10.22 -11.89 7.05
CA MET A 45 -9.71 -13.04 6.28
C MET A 45 -10.67 -14.22 6.28
N ALA A 46 -11.17 -14.62 7.45
CA ALA A 46 -12.09 -15.75 7.57
C ALA A 46 -13.38 -15.51 6.78
N ARG A 47 -13.99 -14.33 6.94
CA ARG A 47 -15.20 -13.94 6.20
C ARG A 47 -14.96 -13.86 4.69
N ALA A 48 -13.82 -13.35 4.27
CA ALA A 48 -13.45 -13.29 2.84
C ALA A 48 -13.27 -14.69 2.25
N ALA A 49 -12.56 -15.59 2.96
CA ALA A 49 -12.35 -16.98 2.53
C ALA A 49 -13.66 -17.76 2.43
N LEU A 50 -14.58 -17.57 3.39
CA LEU A 50 -15.91 -18.19 3.41
C LEU A 50 -16.95 -17.45 2.53
N ARG A 51 -16.55 -16.38 1.83
CA ARG A 51 -17.42 -15.55 0.97
C ARG A 51 -18.66 -15.01 1.70
N LEU A 52 -18.51 -14.64 2.97
CA LEU A 52 -19.60 -14.14 3.80
C LEU A 52 -19.86 -12.64 3.61
N TYR A 53 -19.03 -11.93 2.90
CA TYR A 53 -19.28 -10.54 2.52
C TYR A 53 -20.23 -10.47 1.30
N LYS A 54 -21.18 -9.54 1.37
CA LYS A 54 -22.02 -9.19 0.21
C LYS A 54 -21.19 -8.30 -0.72
N PRO A 55 -20.95 -8.67 -1.99
CA PRO A 55 -20.10 -7.90 -2.91
C PRO A 55 -20.50 -6.42 -2.98
N LYS A 56 -21.80 -6.14 -3.07
CA LYS A 56 -22.32 -4.77 -3.16
C LYS A 56 -21.90 -3.88 -1.97
N LEU A 57 -21.90 -4.43 -0.74
CA LEU A 57 -21.47 -3.65 0.43
C LEU A 57 -19.98 -3.33 0.40
N ILE A 58 -19.15 -4.22 -0.18
CA ILE A 58 -17.73 -3.96 -0.36
C ILE A 58 -17.53 -2.91 -1.46
N GLU A 59 -18.25 -2.99 -2.57
CA GLU A 59 -18.22 -1.97 -3.63
C GLU A 59 -18.61 -0.59 -3.09
N ASP A 60 -19.72 -0.50 -2.35
CA ASP A 60 -20.21 0.76 -1.79
C ASP A 60 -19.19 1.38 -0.82
N GLU A 61 -18.50 0.54 -0.04
CA GLU A 61 -17.46 1.01 0.87
C GLU A 61 -16.20 1.45 0.11
N ILE A 62 -15.79 0.74 -0.96
CA ILE A 62 -14.70 1.18 -1.83
C ILE A 62 -15.02 2.54 -2.44
N GLU A 63 -16.23 2.69 -3.00
CA GLU A 63 -16.70 3.97 -3.57
C GLU A 63 -16.63 5.09 -2.54
N ARG A 64 -17.14 4.85 -1.32
CA ARG A 64 -17.10 5.83 -0.24
C ARG A 64 -15.67 6.26 0.12
N GLN A 65 -14.72 5.33 0.16
CA GLN A 65 -13.32 5.65 0.45
C GLN A 65 -12.67 6.44 -0.69
N LEU A 66 -12.97 6.09 -1.94
CA LEU A 66 -12.50 6.83 -3.11
C LEU A 66 -13.12 8.23 -3.18
N ASP A 67 -14.43 8.36 -2.95
CA ASP A 67 -15.11 9.67 -2.94
C ASP A 67 -14.53 10.60 -1.87
N ALA A 68 -14.30 10.09 -0.67
CA ALA A 68 -13.72 10.88 0.40
C ALA A 68 -12.24 11.26 0.13
N PHE A 69 -11.49 10.43 -0.60
CA PHE A 69 -10.15 10.79 -1.06
C PHE A 69 -10.23 11.92 -2.09
N GLU A 70 -11.01 11.74 -3.15
CA GLU A 70 -11.11 12.66 -4.27
C GLU A 70 -11.72 14.01 -3.88
N ALA A 71 -12.67 14.02 -2.92
CA ALA A 71 -13.26 15.25 -2.38
C ALA A 71 -12.21 16.24 -1.85
N HIS A 72 -11.15 15.73 -1.24
CA HIS A 72 -10.08 16.55 -0.67
C HIS A 72 -8.85 16.64 -1.59
N TRP A 73 -8.47 15.55 -2.28
CA TRP A 73 -7.33 15.56 -3.21
C TRP A 73 -7.62 16.32 -4.50
N GLN A 74 -8.90 16.39 -4.90
CA GLN A 74 -9.40 17.05 -6.12
C GLN A 74 -8.78 16.48 -7.41
N ALA A 75 -8.45 15.20 -7.39
CA ALA A 75 -7.96 14.42 -8.51
C ALA A 75 -8.17 12.93 -8.26
N GLU A 76 -8.08 12.10 -9.31
CA GLU A 76 -8.02 10.65 -9.19
C GLU A 76 -6.77 10.24 -8.39
N PRO A 77 -6.81 9.15 -7.63
CA PRO A 77 -5.62 8.63 -6.93
C PRO A 77 -4.57 8.17 -7.94
N ASP A 78 -3.30 8.37 -7.62
CA ASP A 78 -2.20 7.83 -8.42
C ASP A 78 -2.09 6.31 -8.28
N HIS A 79 -2.46 5.78 -7.09
CA HIS A 79 -2.45 4.34 -6.83
C HIS A 79 -3.54 3.92 -5.85
N ILE A 80 -3.81 2.62 -5.85
CA ILE A 80 -4.72 1.99 -4.89
C ILE A 80 -4.03 0.75 -4.32
N ASP A 81 -4.07 0.67 -3.01
CA ASP A 81 -3.63 -0.49 -2.26
C ASP A 81 -4.55 -0.76 -1.05
N GLY A 82 -4.15 -1.54 -0.06
CA GLY A 82 -5.01 -1.81 1.08
C GLY A 82 -4.24 -2.14 2.34
N HIS A 83 -4.80 -1.69 3.47
CA HIS A 83 -4.32 -1.99 4.80
C HIS A 83 -4.30 -3.50 5.00
N GLN A 84 -3.17 -4.02 5.47
CA GLN A 84 -2.96 -5.46 5.64
C GLN A 84 -3.29 -6.29 4.38
N HIS A 85 -3.13 -5.66 3.20
CA HIS A 85 -3.30 -6.30 1.88
C HIS A 85 -4.74 -6.74 1.57
N VAL A 86 -5.76 -6.13 2.18
CA VAL A 86 -7.17 -6.51 2.01
C VAL A 86 -7.65 -6.43 0.57
N GLN A 87 -7.08 -5.52 -0.26
CA GLN A 87 -7.47 -5.31 -1.65
C GLN A 87 -7.35 -6.58 -2.52
N GLN A 88 -6.57 -7.57 -2.11
CA GLN A 88 -6.35 -8.79 -2.87
C GLN A 88 -7.14 -10.01 -2.38
N PHE A 89 -7.88 -9.91 -1.27
CA PHE A 89 -8.73 -11.00 -0.78
C PHE A 89 -9.86 -11.31 -1.76
N ALA A 90 -10.32 -12.56 -1.78
CA ALA A 90 -11.19 -13.09 -2.83
C ALA A 90 -12.40 -12.18 -3.18
N VAL A 91 -13.22 -11.81 -2.21
CA VAL A 91 -14.39 -10.96 -2.46
C VAL A 91 -13.98 -9.51 -2.74
N PHE A 92 -12.99 -9.00 -2.00
CA PHE A 92 -12.53 -7.61 -2.11
C PHE A 92 -11.95 -7.31 -3.48
N ARG A 93 -11.09 -8.18 -4.03
CA ARG A 93 -10.49 -7.95 -5.35
C ARG A 93 -11.52 -7.93 -6.49
N HIS A 94 -12.62 -8.71 -6.37
CA HIS A 94 -13.69 -8.69 -7.36
C HIS A 94 -14.49 -7.39 -7.28
N ALA A 95 -14.89 -6.98 -6.08
CA ALA A 95 -15.57 -5.71 -5.86
C ALA A 95 -14.68 -4.52 -6.30
N LEU A 96 -13.38 -4.56 -5.97
CA LEU A 96 -12.42 -3.55 -6.42
C LEU A 96 -12.33 -3.51 -7.96
N ALA A 97 -12.27 -4.65 -8.61
CA ALA A 97 -12.23 -4.74 -10.07
C ALA A 97 -13.44 -4.06 -10.73
N GLU A 98 -14.66 -4.31 -10.23
CA GLU A 98 -15.89 -3.68 -10.73
C GLU A 98 -15.87 -2.15 -10.53
N VAL A 99 -15.48 -1.69 -9.33
CA VAL A 99 -15.38 -0.27 -9.03
C VAL A 99 -14.34 0.41 -9.92
N LEU A 100 -13.16 -0.17 -10.06
CA LEU A 100 -12.08 0.38 -10.87
C LEU A 100 -12.48 0.53 -12.35
N MET A 101 -13.09 -0.50 -12.91
CA MET A 101 -13.56 -0.46 -14.29
C MET A 101 -14.63 0.62 -14.49
N ARG A 102 -15.55 0.76 -13.53
CA ARG A 102 -16.62 1.76 -13.58
C ARG A 102 -16.08 3.19 -13.47
N ARG A 103 -15.16 3.46 -12.52
CA ARG A 103 -14.64 4.82 -12.27
C ARG A 103 -13.52 5.21 -13.22
N TYR A 104 -12.55 4.33 -13.44
CA TYR A 104 -11.30 4.70 -14.11
C TYR A 104 -11.05 3.88 -15.40
N GLY A 105 -11.99 3.02 -15.80
CA GLY A 105 -11.81 2.17 -16.98
C GLY A 105 -11.54 2.95 -18.28
N HIS A 106 -12.04 4.17 -18.37
CA HIS A 106 -11.85 5.09 -19.50
C HIS A 106 -10.89 6.25 -19.21
N SER A 107 -10.32 6.31 -18.01
CA SER A 107 -9.34 7.34 -17.66
C SER A 107 -8.05 7.18 -18.46
N ALA A 108 -7.49 8.30 -18.92
CA ALA A 108 -6.19 8.31 -19.61
C ALA A 108 -5.03 7.92 -18.67
N LYS A 109 -5.20 8.16 -17.36
CA LYS A 109 -4.24 7.82 -16.31
C LYS A 109 -4.95 6.96 -15.26
N ARG A 110 -4.96 5.65 -15.47
CA ARG A 110 -5.51 4.71 -14.48
C ARG A 110 -4.60 4.67 -13.24
N PRO A 111 -5.16 4.64 -12.00
CA PRO A 111 -4.35 4.41 -10.81
C PRO A 111 -3.67 3.05 -10.88
N TRP A 112 -2.38 3.00 -10.54
CA TRP A 112 -1.71 1.71 -10.47
C TRP A 112 -2.08 0.94 -9.20
N LEU A 113 -2.10 -0.38 -9.30
CA LEU A 113 -2.39 -1.26 -8.18
C LEU A 113 -1.12 -1.83 -7.58
N ARG A 114 -1.02 -1.80 -6.25
CA ARG A 114 -0.02 -2.58 -5.55
C ARG A 114 -0.45 -4.04 -5.49
N VAL A 115 0.29 -4.89 -6.16
CA VAL A 115 0.15 -6.34 -6.01
C VAL A 115 1.10 -6.82 -4.93
N SER A 116 0.54 -7.29 -3.82
CA SER A 116 1.33 -7.73 -2.67
C SER A 116 1.87 -9.15 -2.85
N GLN A 117 2.51 -9.40 -3.99
CA GLN A 117 3.31 -10.60 -4.21
C GLN A 117 4.69 -10.35 -3.59
N VAL A 118 4.95 -10.96 -2.45
CA VAL A 118 6.19 -10.73 -1.71
C VAL A 118 7.33 -11.53 -2.31
N ALA A 119 8.39 -10.84 -2.72
CA ALA A 119 9.58 -11.45 -3.34
C ALA A 119 10.55 -12.08 -2.33
N GLN A 120 10.32 -11.90 -1.02
CA GLN A 120 11.21 -12.36 0.03
C GLN A 120 10.92 -13.81 0.44
N PRO A 121 11.93 -14.60 0.88
CA PRO A 121 11.70 -15.88 1.51
C PRO A 121 11.07 -15.70 2.90
N GLY A 122 10.25 -16.66 3.34
CA GLY A 122 9.68 -16.69 4.69
C GLY A 122 8.19 -16.99 4.71
N LEU A 123 7.72 -17.43 5.89
CA LEU A 123 6.32 -17.84 6.07
C LEU A 123 5.36 -16.64 5.90
N LYS A 124 5.68 -15.49 6.50
CA LYS A 124 4.87 -14.26 6.39
C LYS A 124 4.70 -13.83 4.92
N ALA A 125 5.78 -13.87 4.14
CA ALA A 125 5.77 -13.57 2.72
C ALA A 125 4.87 -14.52 1.92
N LYS A 126 4.96 -15.82 2.20
CA LYS A 126 4.11 -16.85 1.57
C LYS A 126 2.64 -16.63 1.90
N VAL A 127 2.31 -16.31 3.15
CA VAL A 127 0.93 -16.03 3.58
C VAL A 127 0.38 -14.81 2.84
N ILE A 128 1.09 -13.69 2.82
CA ILE A 128 0.67 -12.47 2.11
C ILE A 128 0.42 -12.77 0.64
N SER A 129 1.32 -13.46 -0.04
CA SER A 129 1.17 -13.81 -1.45
C SER A 129 -0.02 -14.75 -1.70
N ALA A 130 -0.26 -15.71 -0.80
CA ALA A 130 -1.37 -16.66 -0.89
C ALA A 130 -2.74 -16.03 -0.65
N MET A 131 -2.80 -14.83 -0.04
CA MET A 131 -4.04 -14.11 0.26
C MET A 131 -4.75 -13.56 -0.99
N GLY A 132 -4.30 -13.91 -2.20
CA GLY A 132 -4.97 -13.60 -3.47
C GLY A 132 -4.19 -12.71 -4.43
N ALA A 133 -2.90 -12.44 -4.18
CA ALA A 133 -2.04 -11.63 -5.05
C ALA A 133 -2.05 -12.11 -6.50
N HIS A 134 -1.97 -13.44 -6.72
CA HIS A 134 -2.05 -14.02 -8.06
C HIS A 134 -3.34 -13.69 -8.79
N GLY A 135 -4.48 -13.78 -8.10
CA GLY A 135 -5.79 -13.46 -8.71
C GLY A 135 -5.95 -11.98 -9.06
N LEU A 136 -5.41 -11.07 -8.23
CA LEU A 136 -5.40 -9.64 -8.54
C LEU A 136 -4.48 -9.34 -9.73
N GLN A 137 -3.28 -9.93 -9.76
CA GLN A 137 -2.34 -9.79 -10.87
C GLN A 137 -2.92 -10.32 -12.18
N GLN A 138 -3.58 -11.48 -12.14
CA GLN A 138 -4.20 -12.07 -13.32
C GLN A 138 -5.29 -11.18 -13.91
N TRP A 139 -6.17 -10.63 -13.06
CA TRP A 139 -7.18 -9.66 -13.49
C TRP A 139 -6.55 -8.41 -14.08
N ALA A 140 -5.57 -7.83 -13.41
CA ALA A 140 -4.89 -6.63 -13.89
C ALA A 140 -4.23 -6.86 -15.26
N THR A 141 -3.60 -8.01 -15.46
CA THR A 141 -3.01 -8.38 -16.76
C THR A 141 -4.08 -8.50 -17.85
N GLN A 142 -5.21 -9.15 -17.57
CA GLN A 142 -6.32 -9.30 -18.53
C GLN A 142 -6.96 -7.98 -18.93
N GLN A 143 -7.01 -7.01 -18.00
CA GLN A 143 -7.56 -5.68 -18.23
C GLN A 143 -6.52 -4.64 -18.70
N ASN A 144 -5.28 -5.07 -18.90
CA ASN A 144 -4.15 -4.17 -19.15
C ASN A 144 -4.11 -3.03 -18.10
N TRP A 145 -4.33 -3.37 -16.83
CA TRP A 145 -4.35 -2.44 -15.72
C TRP A 145 -2.94 -2.26 -15.16
N PRO A 146 -2.49 -1.01 -14.90
CA PRO A 146 -1.14 -0.78 -14.40
C PRO A 146 -0.96 -1.36 -12.99
N THR A 147 0.13 -2.08 -12.77
CA THR A 147 0.50 -2.64 -11.47
C THR A 147 1.95 -2.34 -11.13
N VAL A 148 2.24 -2.20 -9.85
CA VAL A 148 3.61 -2.14 -9.35
C VAL A 148 3.84 -3.27 -8.34
N GLY A 149 4.95 -3.95 -8.51
CA GLY A 149 5.40 -5.09 -7.70
C GLY A 149 6.64 -5.72 -8.32
N PRO A 150 7.35 -6.57 -7.62
CA PRO A 150 6.99 -7.21 -6.35
C PRO A 150 7.02 -6.29 -5.13
N LEU A 151 6.43 -6.78 -4.03
CA LEU A 151 6.45 -6.13 -2.73
C LEU A 151 7.63 -6.65 -1.90
N LEU A 152 8.38 -5.72 -1.31
CA LEU A 152 9.39 -5.97 -0.28
C LEU A 152 9.00 -5.17 0.98
N GLY A 153 9.81 -5.22 2.03
CA GLY A 153 9.54 -4.45 3.25
C GLY A 153 8.74 -5.21 4.32
N ALA A 154 8.52 -6.52 4.14
CA ALA A 154 7.84 -7.33 5.15
C ALA A 154 8.81 -7.81 6.23
N TYR A 155 8.62 -7.36 7.48
CA TYR A 155 9.44 -7.77 8.63
C TYR A 155 8.61 -7.81 9.93
N GLY A 156 9.25 -8.11 11.07
CA GLY A 156 8.57 -8.30 12.36
C GLY A 156 8.16 -7.02 13.09
N PHE A 157 8.62 -5.84 12.64
CA PHE A 157 8.49 -4.56 13.33
C PHE A 157 9.26 -4.46 14.66
N ASP A 158 10.17 -5.37 14.92
CA ASP A 158 11.06 -5.44 16.07
C ASP A 158 12.51 -5.00 15.73
N GLY A 159 13.41 -5.13 16.69
CA GLY A 159 14.82 -4.84 16.52
C GLY A 159 15.21 -3.37 16.68
N SER A 160 16.49 -3.11 16.44
CA SER A 160 17.15 -1.80 16.52
C SER A 160 17.12 -1.02 15.20
N MET A 161 17.73 0.16 15.18
CA MET A 161 17.99 0.93 13.96
C MET A 161 18.88 0.16 12.99
N ASP A 162 19.94 -0.46 13.49
CA ASP A 162 20.88 -1.25 12.69
C ASP A 162 20.21 -2.50 12.10
N ASP A 163 19.25 -3.10 12.82
CA ASP A 163 18.46 -4.22 12.29
C ASP A 163 17.61 -3.76 11.10
N TYR A 164 16.96 -2.59 11.22
CA TYR A 164 16.17 -2.04 10.12
C TYR A 164 17.04 -1.66 8.93
N ALA A 165 18.21 -1.06 9.17
CA ALA A 165 19.18 -0.74 8.14
C ALA A 165 19.62 -2.01 7.37
N ARG A 166 19.93 -3.11 8.08
CA ARG A 166 20.25 -4.40 7.45
C ARG A 166 19.08 -4.97 6.64
N HIS A 167 17.84 -4.84 7.14
CA HIS A 167 16.68 -5.22 6.37
C HIS A 167 16.57 -4.42 5.07
N MET A 168 16.74 -3.10 5.14
CA MET A 168 16.67 -2.23 3.95
C MET A 168 17.75 -2.60 2.93
N GLN A 169 19.00 -2.77 3.35
CA GLN A 169 20.09 -3.23 2.47
C GLN A 169 19.74 -4.56 1.79
N GLY A 170 19.19 -5.51 2.56
CA GLY A 170 18.75 -6.78 2.03
C GLY A 170 17.62 -6.63 1.00
N TRP A 171 16.66 -5.73 1.22
CA TRP A 171 15.59 -5.48 0.25
C TRP A 171 16.12 -4.80 -1.01
N LEU A 172 16.99 -3.79 -0.87
CA LEU A 172 17.62 -3.12 -2.00
C LEU A 172 18.42 -4.08 -2.88
N ALA A 173 19.15 -5.01 -2.26
CA ALA A 173 19.92 -6.03 -2.98
C ALA A 173 19.04 -7.07 -3.74
N HIS A 174 17.77 -7.21 -3.36
CA HIS A 174 16.83 -8.14 -4.00
C HIS A 174 15.81 -7.47 -4.94
N LEU A 175 16.00 -6.17 -5.23
CA LEU A 175 15.18 -5.48 -6.21
C LEU A 175 15.39 -6.04 -7.62
N PRO A 176 14.33 -6.22 -8.40
CA PRO A 176 14.46 -6.58 -9.80
C PRO A 176 15.14 -5.45 -10.59
N GLN A 177 15.95 -5.80 -11.57
CA GLN A 177 16.67 -4.82 -12.39
C GLN A 177 15.85 -4.26 -13.55
N ASP A 178 14.81 -4.97 -13.97
CA ASP A 178 14.05 -4.74 -15.21
C ASP A 178 12.62 -4.22 -14.99
N LYS A 179 12.21 -4.03 -13.74
CA LYS A 179 10.85 -3.58 -13.41
C LYS A 179 10.79 -2.81 -12.10
N LEU A 180 9.70 -2.08 -11.92
CA LEU A 180 9.41 -1.38 -10.68
C LEU A 180 9.08 -2.37 -9.55
N ALA A 181 9.50 -2.00 -8.34
CA ALA A 181 9.15 -2.72 -7.11
C ALA A 181 8.73 -1.73 -6.02
N VAL A 182 8.06 -2.23 -4.99
CA VAL A 182 7.64 -1.45 -3.83
C VAL A 182 8.34 -1.99 -2.58
N ILE A 183 9.03 -1.13 -1.85
CA ILE A 183 9.45 -1.42 -0.48
C ILE A 183 8.43 -0.76 0.45
N MET A 184 7.64 -1.57 1.13
CA MET A 184 6.64 -1.11 2.08
C MET A 184 7.32 -0.60 3.35
N CYS A 185 6.93 0.59 3.79
CA CYS A 185 7.36 1.18 5.06
C CYS A 185 6.19 1.93 5.72
N HIS A 186 6.33 2.23 7.00
CA HIS A 186 5.28 2.85 7.83
C HIS A 186 5.82 4.01 8.66
N PRO A 187 6.63 4.93 8.10
CA PRO A 187 7.29 5.96 8.87
C PRO A 187 6.31 6.92 9.54
N ALA A 188 6.61 7.32 10.77
CA ALA A 188 5.92 8.40 11.45
C ALA A 188 6.87 9.12 12.41
N VAL A 189 6.75 10.45 12.49
CA VAL A 189 7.51 11.29 13.44
C VAL A 189 7.13 10.97 14.88
N SER A 190 5.85 10.69 15.11
CA SER A 190 5.31 10.31 16.42
C SER A 190 4.32 9.15 16.25
N ALA A 191 4.05 8.46 17.35
CA ALA A 191 3.06 7.38 17.39
C ALA A 191 2.28 7.46 18.70
N GLN A 192 1.03 7.04 18.68
CA GLN A 192 0.21 6.91 19.86
C GLN A 192 0.70 5.74 20.73
N SER A 193 0.39 5.78 22.02
CA SER A 193 0.87 4.76 22.97
C SER A 193 0.30 3.36 22.73
N ASP A 194 -0.85 3.27 22.08
CA ASP A 194 -1.56 2.04 21.72
C ASP A 194 -1.27 1.56 20.30
N ASP A 195 -0.43 2.28 19.53
CA ASP A 195 0.00 1.83 18.21
C ASP A 195 0.99 0.65 18.35
N ALA A 196 0.53 -0.54 18.00
CA ALA A 196 1.30 -1.78 18.11
C ALA A 196 2.65 -1.76 17.38
N ILE A 197 2.81 -0.92 16.36
CA ILE A 197 4.05 -0.74 15.60
C ILE A 197 4.66 0.66 15.76
N GLY A 198 4.21 1.43 16.74
CA GLY A 198 4.58 2.82 16.91
C GLY A 198 6.09 3.05 17.07
N THR A 199 6.79 2.14 17.79
CA THR A 199 8.25 2.18 17.91
C THR A 199 8.93 1.93 16.57
N ALA A 200 8.43 1.00 15.78
CA ALA A 200 8.95 0.72 14.44
C ALA A 200 8.76 1.92 13.51
N ARG A 201 7.59 2.57 13.55
CA ARG A 201 7.32 3.76 12.72
C ARG A 201 8.32 4.88 12.94
N LYS A 202 8.63 5.18 14.21
CA LYS A 202 9.63 6.22 14.55
C LYS A 202 11.03 5.83 14.08
N ARG A 203 11.39 4.56 14.21
CA ARG A 203 12.66 4.01 13.72
C ARG A 203 12.75 4.09 12.20
N GLU A 204 11.70 3.68 11.50
CA GLU A 204 11.62 3.78 10.03
C GLU A 204 11.75 5.23 9.57
N PHE A 205 11.05 6.17 10.23
CA PHE A 205 11.16 7.59 9.91
C PHE A 205 12.59 8.10 10.11
N ALA A 206 13.22 7.82 11.25
CA ALA A 206 14.56 8.27 11.53
C ALA A 206 15.59 7.72 10.53
N TYR A 207 15.47 6.46 10.13
CA TYR A 207 16.32 5.86 9.12
C TYR A 207 16.09 6.47 7.73
N LEU A 208 14.84 6.58 7.27
CA LEU A 208 14.51 7.09 5.95
C LEU A 208 14.84 8.57 5.77
N ALA A 209 14.79 9.34 6.86
CA ALA A 209 15.21 10.75 6.88
C ALA A 209 16.74 10.91 7.08
N GLY A 210 17.45 9.82 7.36
CA GLY A 210 18.87 9.83 7.63
C GLY A 210 19.75 9.71 6.39
N HIS A 211 21.05 10.00 6.57
CA HIS A 211 22.05 9.88 5.51
C HIS A 211 22.25 8.43 5.03
N ASP A 212 22.16 7.47 5.95
CA ASP A 212 22.41 6.06 5.66
C ASP A 212 21.47 5.50 4.59
N PHE A 213 20.19 5.92 4.57
CA PHE A 213 19.27 5.48 3.54
C PHE A 213 19.71 5.94 2.14
N VAL A 214 20.12 7.19 2.02
CA VAL A 214 20.60 7.74 0.75
C VAL A 214 21.87 6.99 0.29
N GLN A 215 22.79 6.74 1.23
CA GLN A 215 24.03 6.01 0.94
C GLN A 215 23.72 4.56 0.50
N HIS A 216 22.85 3.86 1.21
CA HIS A 216 22.49 2.48 0.85
C HIS A 216 21.78 2.38 -0.51
N MET A 217 20.93 3.36 -0.86
CA MET A 217 20.37 3.43 -2.23
C MET A 217 21.44 3.65 -3.29
N PHE A 218 22.38 4.55 -3.02
CA PHE A 218 23.50 4.83 -3.94
C PHE A 218 24.36 3.58 -4.14
N ASP A 219 24.75 2.91 -3.05
CA ASP A 219 25.58 1.70 -3.10
C ASP A 219 24.88 0.54 -3.84
N ALA A 220 23.55 0.46 -3.74
CA ALA A 220 22.73 -0.51 -4.45
C ALA A 220 22.44 -0.12 -5.92
N GLY A 221 22.83 1.07 -6.38
CA GLY A 221 22.51 1.57 -7.71
C GLY A 221 21.02 1.80 -7.95
N VAL A 222 20.26 2.10 -6.90
CA VAL A 222 18.80 2.23 -6.91
C VAL A 222 18.40 3.71 -6.82
N ARG A 223 17.32 4.07 -7.50
CA ARG A 223 16.71 5.40 -7.40
C ARG A 223 15.21 5.31 -7.12
N LEU A 224 14.67 6.31 -6.44
CA LEU A 224 13.25 6.47 -6.28
C LEU A 224 12.61 6.95 -7.59
N VAL A 225 11.46 6.38 -7.89
CA VAL A 225 10.66 6.76 -9.05
C VAL A 225 9.18 6.74 -8.66
N ARG A 226 8.35 7.43 -9.42
CA ARG A 226 6.89 7.29 -9.32
C ARG A 226 6.44 5.93 -9.85
N GLY A 227 5.27 5.45 -9.46
CA GLY A 227 4.72 4.19 -9.96
C GLY A 227 4.48 4.18 -11.48
N SER A 228 4.48 5.35 -12.13
CA SER A 228 4.52 5.49 -13.58
C SER A 228 5.90 5.24 -14.19
N GLY A 229 6.94 5.01 -13.38
CA GLY A 229 8.33 4.92 -13.82
C GLY A 229 9.03 6.27 -14.04
N LYS A 230 8.33 7.38 -13.88
CA LYS A 230 8.96 8.70 -14.02
C LYS A 230 9.91 8.96 -12.85
N PRO A 231 11.14 9.45 -13.10
CA PRO A 231 12.05 9.88 -12.05
C PRO A 231 11.40 10.95 -11.18
N ILE A 232 11.76 10.94 -9.90
CA ILE A 232 11.44 12.03 -8.98
C ILE A 232 12.54 13.08 -9.17
N GLU A 233 12.17 14.26 -9.65
CA GLU A 233 13.10 15.37 -9.77
C GLU A 233 13.50 15.85 -8.37
N ALA A 234 14.79 16.13 -8.19
CA ALA A 234 15.39 16.50 -6.92
C ALA A 234 14.97 17.91 -6.46
#